data_a9a87b0197097e905ece6a2205111bde
#
_entry.id   a9a87b0197097e905ece6a2205111bde
#
_cell.length_a   1.000
_cell.length_b   1.000
_cell.length_c   1.000
_cell.angle_alpha   90.00
_cell.angle_beta   90.00
_cell.angle_gamma   90.00
#
_symmetry.space_group_name_H-M   'P 1'
#
loop_
_entity.id
_entity.type
_entity.pdbx_description
1 polymer ?
#
loop_
_entity_poly.entity_id
_entity_poly.type
_entity_poly.pdbx_seq_one_letter_code
_entity_poly.pdbx_strand_id
1 'polypeptide(L)'
;FVDALKEKGLAEKITFDQQNAQADQSNLNSIAQRFVSDRKNLILAIATPAAQSMANATHDIPILGTAITDYEAAKLVKSNQKPGGNVSGTSDMNPVEQQVDLILRVMPNAKTIGTIYSSSEVNSQIQVEKMKLMQLQRVLKLKKLQFPM
;
A
#
# COMPACT_ATOMS: atom_id res chain seq x y z
N PHE A 1 4.32 2.01 15.91
CA PHE A 1 3.20 2.94 16.10
C PHE A 1 2.73 2.93 17.56
N VAL A 2 2.33 1.77 18.10
CA VAL A 2 1.85 1.65 19.49
C VAL A 2 2.91 2.10 20.49
N ASP A 3 4.16 1.67 20.31
CA ASP A 3 5.25 2.05 21.21
C ASP A 3 5.54 3.56 21.16
N ALA A 4 5.50 4.16 19.97
CA ALA A 4 5.63 5.61 19.84
C ALA A 4 4.50 6.38 20.56
N LEU A 5 3.30 5.82 20.62
CA LEU A 5 2.20 6.41 21.41
C LEU A 5 2.40 6.24 22.91
N LYS A 6 2.98 5.10 23.35
CA LYS A 6 3.36 4.89 24.75
C LYS A 6 4.42 5.89 25.20
N GLU A 7 5.47 6.07 24.40
CA GLU A 7 6.53 7.05 24.67
C GLU A 7 5.99 8.49 24.80
N LYS A 8 4.91 8.80 24.10
CA LYS A 8 4.22 10.10 24.19
C LYS A 8 3.18 10.18 25.32
N GLY A 9 3.08 9.16 26.18
CA GLY A 9 2.11 9.15 27.28
C GLY A 9 0.64 9.04 26.85
N LEU A 10 0.39 8.54 25.65
CA LEU A 10 -0.96 8.43 25.08
C LEU A 10 -1.55 7.02 25.23
N ALA A 11 -0.76 6.03 25.61
CA ALA A 11 -1.19 4.63 25.64
C ALA A 11 -2.36 4.37 26.61
N GLU A 12 -2.37 5.04 27.76
CA GLU A 12 -3.45 4.89 28.75
C GLU A 12 -4.78 5.53 28.31
N LYS A 13 -4.72 6.41 27.30
CA LYS A 13 -5.90 7.11 26.77
C LYS A 13 -6.51 6.43 25.54
N ILE A 14 -5.88 5.39 25.02
CA ILE A 14 -6.25 4.75 23.78
C ILE A 14 -6.40 3.24 24.00
N THR A 15 -7.55 2.69 23.63
CA THR A 15 -7.76 1.24 23.56
C THR A 15 -7.39 0.76 22.17
N PHE A 16 -6.44 -0.17 22.09
CA PHE A 16 -5.97 -0.75 20.82
C PHE A 16 -6.69 -2.07 20.54
N ASP A 17 -7.30 -2.18 19.36
CA ASP A 17 -7.80 -3.44 18.79
C ASP A 17 -6.93 -3.77 17.58
N GLN A 18 -6.03 -4.74 17.73
CA GLN A 18 -5.08 -5.14 16.70
C GLN A 18 -5.53 -6.41 16.02
N GLN A 19 -5.65 -6.39 14.70
CA GLN A 19 -6.08 -7.51 13.89
C GLN A 19 -5.08 -7.78 12.76
N ASN A 20 -4.88 -9.04 12.44
CA ASN A 20 -4.06 -9.47 11.32
C ASN A 20 -4.91 -10.33 10.38
N ALA A 21 -5.06 -9.88 9.15
CA ALA A 21 -5.82 -10.58 8.12
C ALA A 21 -5.02 -11.68 7.42
N GLN A 22 -3.73 -11.80 7.67
CA GLN A 22 -2.84 -12.81 7.07
C GLN A 22 -2.88 -12.81 5.52
N ALA A 23 -2.95 -11.63 4.92
CA ALA A 23 -3.09 -11.40 3.48
C ALA A 23 -4.35 -12.02 2.84
N ASP A 24 -5.34 -12.40 3.63
CA ASP A 24 -6.60 -12.98 3.15
C ASP A 24 -7.67 -11.90 3.00
N GLN A 25 -8.28 -11.82 1.81
CA GLN A 25 -9.28 -10.80 1.49
C GLN A 25 -10.60 -10.98 2.27
N SER A 26 -10.98 -12.22 2.57
CA SER A 26 -12.19 -12.49 3.36
C SER A 26 -12.01 -12.05 4.80
N ASN A 27 -10.82 -12.30 5.37
CA ASN A 27 -10.46 -11.81 6.70
C ASN A 27 -10.44 -10.29 6.75
N LEU A 28 -9.86 -9.61 5.73
CA LEU A 28 -9.88 -8.15 5.63
C LEU A 28 -11.30 -7.59 5.66
N ASN A 29 -12.21 -8.17 4.87
CA ASN A 29 -13.59 -7.74 4.82
C ASN A 29 -14.31 -7.98 6.17
N SER A 30 -14.09 -9.12 6.81
CA SER A 30 -14.68 -9.45 8.11
C SER A 30 -14.19 -8.49 9.22
N ILE A 31 -12.89 -8.19 9.24
CA ILE A 31 -12.29 -7.23 10.17
C ILE A 31 -12.87 -5.83 9.94
N ALA A 32 -13.00 -5.40 8.66
CA ALA A 32 -13.55 -4.10 8.31
C ALA A 32 -14.99 -3.93 8.80
N GLN A 33 -15.85 -4.92 8.53
CA GLN A 33 -17.24 -4.94 9.00
C GLN A 33 -17.32 -4.84 10.53
N ARG A 34 -16.47 -5.60 11.24
CA ARG A 34 -16.42 -5.57 12.70
C ARG A 34 -15.99 -4.21 13.23
N PHE A 35 -14.95 -3.59 12.67
CA PHE A 35 -14.48 -2.28 13.12
C PHE A 35 -15.54 -1.18 12.92
N VAL A 36 -16.32 -1.26 11.85
CA VAL A 36 -17.46 -0.37 11.61
C VAL A 36 -18.57 -0.62 12.63
N SER A 37 -18.95 -1.88 12.85
CA SER A 37 -19.98 -2.28 13.84
C SER A 37 -19.60 -1.84 15.26
N ASP A 38 -18.33 -1.98 15.63
CA ASP A 38 -17.79 -1.58 16.93
C ASP A 38 -17.63 -0.05 17.05
N ARG A 39 -17.90 0.71 15.99
CA ARG A 39 -17.77 2.18 15.94
C ARG A 39 -16.40 2.67 16.39
N LYS A 40 -15.32 2.09 15.84
CA LYS A 40 -13.95 2.55 16.14
C LYS A 40 -13.81 4.04 15.84
N ASN A 41 -13.08 4.77 16.67
CA ASN A 41 -12.90 6.21 16.50
C ASN A 41 -11.89 6.54 15.40
N LEU A 42 -10.93 5.66 15.17
CA LEU A 42 -9.86 5.79 14.18
C LEU A 42 -9.39 4.40 13.77
N ILE A 43 -9.08 4.22 12.50
CA ILE A 43 -8.51 2.99 11.96
C ILE A 43 -7.12 3.30 11.42
N LEU A 44 -6.11 2.52 11.83
CA LEU A 44 -4.81 2.46 11.19
C LEU A 44 -4.80 1.27 10.23
N ALA A 45 -4.75 1.54 8.94
CA ALA A 45 -4.66 0.52 7.90
C ALA A 45 -3.21 0.38 7.40
N ILE A 46 -2.67 -0.82 7.51
CA ILE A 46 -1.31 -1.14 7.08
C ILE A 46 -1.40 -1.94 5.79
N ALA A 47 -0.81 -1.44 4.73
CA ALA A 47 -0.82 -1.91 3.35
C ALA A 47 -2.10 -1.59 2.56
N THR A 48 -1.95 -1.52 1.24
CA THR A 48 -3.00 -1.10 0.30
C THR A 48 -4.28 -1.94 0.39
N PRO A 49 -4.26 -3.29 0.43
CA PRO A 49 -5.49 -4.08 0.53
C PRO A 49 -6.28 -3.82 1.82
N ALA A 50 -5.59 -3.61 2.95
CA ALA A 50 -6.23 -3.28 4.21
C ALA A 50 -6.94 -1.91 4.15
N ALA A 51 -6.27 -0.90 3.60
CA ALA A 51 -6.86 0.42 3.43
C ALA A 51 -8.06 0.41 2.48
N GLN A 52 -7.98 -0.35 1.39
CA GLN A 52 -9.10 -0.51 0.45
C GLN A 52 -10.32 -1.17 1.11
N SER A 53 -10.11 -2.24 1.88
CA SER A 53 -11.22 -2.91 2.60
C SER A 53 -11.88 -1.98 3.61
N MET A 54 -11.10 -1.18 4.35
CA MET A 54 -11.63 -0.20 5.30
C MET A 54 -12.36 0.95 4.60
N ALA A 55 -11.79 1.53 3.52
CA ALA A 55 -12.40 2.61 2.77
C ALA A 55 -13.72 2.20 2.09
N ASN A 56 -13.83 0.93 1.68
CA ASN A 56 -15.08 0.38 1.14
C ASN A 56 -16.14 0.13 2.24
N ALA A 57 -15.72 -0.11 3.48
CA ALA A 57 -16.63 -0.41 4.58
C ALA A 57 -17.18 0.85 5.26
N THR A 58 -16.47 1.97 5.24
CA THR A 58 -16.89 3.21 5.90
C THR A 58 -16.37 4.47 5.21
N HIS A 59 -17.22 5.51 5.20
CA HIS A 59 -16.83 6.86 4.78
C HIS A 59 -16.81 7.87 5.95
N ASP A 60 -17.16 7.42 7.16
CA ASP A 60 -17.30 8.27 8.35
C ASP A 60 -16.11 8.13 9.30
N ILE A 61 -15.63 6.90 9.52
CA ILE A 61 -14.51 6.65 10.45
C ILE A 61 -13.21 7.08 9.76
N PRO A 62 -12.40 7.96 10.39
CA PRO A 62 -11.10 8.34 9.87
C PRO A 62 -10.18 7.12 9.70
N ILE A 63 -9.50 7.04 8.56
CA ILE A 63 -8.57 5.98 8.23
C ILE A 63 -7.19 6.58 7.96
N LEU A 64 -6.20 6.21 8.78
CA LEU A 64 -4.81 6.51 8.54
C LEU A 64 -4.16 5.31 7.85
N GLY A 65 -3.60 5.54 6.68
CA GLY A 65 -2.88 4.53 5.93
C GLY A 65 -1.36 4.63 6.13
N THR A 66 -0.70 3.49 6.12
CA THR A 66 0.76 3.40 6.05
C THR A 66 1.18 2.18 5.23
N ALA A 67 2.40 2.15 4.72
CA ALA A 67 2.85 1.14 3.77
C ALA A 67 1.92 1.06 2.53
N ILE A 68 1.53 2.21 2.01
CA ILE A 68 0.67 2.36 0.84
C ILE A 68 1.45 3.07 -0.25
N THR A 69 1.59 2.43 -1.40
CA THR A 69 2.40 2.91 -2.51
C THR A 69 1.85 4.21 -3.11
N ASP A 70 0.56 4.23 -3.47
CA ASP A 70 -0.09 5.37 -4.10
C ASP A 70 -1.58 5.39 -3.77
N TYR A 71 -2.04 6.38 -3.02
CA TYR A 71 -3.42 6.49 -2.55
C TYR A 71 -4.40 6.82 -3.68
N GLU A 72 -3.99 7.66 -4.63
CA GLU A 72 -4.82 8.03 -5.78
C GLU A 72 -5.01 6.85 -6.73
N ALA A 73 -3.92 6.18 -7.11
CA ALA A 73 -3.98 5.01 -7.96
C ALA A 73 -4.70 3.82 -7.30
N ALA A 74 -4.63 3.70 -5.97
CA ALA A 74 -5.40 2.74 -5.19
C ALA A 74 -6.88 3.12 -5.01
N LYS A 75 -7.31 4.29 -5.53
CA LYS A 75 -8.68 4.84 -5.41
C LYS A 75 -9.11 5.10 -3.96
N LEU A 76 -8.16 5.35 -3.09
CA LEU A 76 -8.40 5.67 -1.67
C LEU A 76 -8.70 7.15 -1.46
N VAL A 77 -8.19 8.00 -2.33
CA VAL A 77 -8.32 9.46 -2.28
C VAL A 77 -8.59 10.03 -3.67
N LYS A 78 -9.10 11.25 -3.76
CA LYS A 78 -9.31 11.96 -5.03
C LYS A 78 -8.00 12.37 -5.68
N SER A 79 -7.05 12.82 -4.86
CA SER A 79 -5.66 13.06 -5.26
C SER A 79 -4.75 12.96 -4.04
N ASN A 80 -3.47 12.65 -4.27
CA ASN A 80 -2.49 12.54 -3.20
C ASN A 80 -2.26 13.89 -2.47
N GLN A 81 -2.49 15.03 -3.12
CA GLN A 81 -2.37 16.37 -2.52
C GLN A 81 -3.63 16.84 -1.80
N LYS A 82 -4.81 16.38 -2.26
CA LYS A 82 -6.12 16.70 -1.66
C LYS A 82 -6.93 15.41 -1.49
N PRO A 83 -6.74 14.68 -0.42
CA PRO A 83 -7.45 13.41 -0.18
C PRO A 83 -8.97 13.51 -0.33
N GLY A 84 -9.59 14.51 0.28
CA GLY A 84 -10.99 14.87 0.07
C GLY A 84 -12.03 13.91 0.64
N GLY A 85 -11.60 12.94 1.46
CA GLY A 85 -12.44 11.96 2.13
C GLY A 85 -11.93 11.64 3.53
N ASN A 86 -12.34 10.49 4.06
CA ASN A 86 -11.94 10.02 5.40
C ASN A 86 -10.61 9.26 5.44
N VAL A 87 -9.91 9.14 4.31
CA VAL A 87 -8.62 8.44 4.19
C VAL A 87 -7.48 9.43 4.01
N SER A 88 -6.40 9.25 4.78
CA SER A 88 -5.13 9.96 4.63
C SER A 88 -3.99 9.09 5.17
N GLY A 89 -2.74 9.51 5.00
CA GLY A 89 -1.61 8.77 5.56
C GLY A 89 -0.29 9.06 4.88
N THR A 90 0.64 8.10 4.97
CA THR A 90 1.99 8.18 4.40
C THR A 90 2.16 7.22 3.23
N SER A 91 2.79 7.69 2.14
CA SER A 91 3.15 6.85 1.00
C SER A 91 4.56 6.29 1.16
N ASP A 92 4.73 5.05 0.72
CA ASP A 92 6.02 4.35 0.61
C ASP A 92 6.43 4.09 -0.84
N MET A 93 5.95 4.91 -1.78
CA MET A 93 6.27 4.76 -3.20
C MET A 93 7.77 4.62 -3.42
N ASN A 94 8.17 3.47 -3.94
CA ASN A 94 9.57 3.18 -4.24
C ASN A 94 10.09 4.00 -5.43
N PRO A 95 11.32 4.50 -5.37
CA PRO A 95 11.97 5.19 -6.48
C PRO A 95 12.42 4.18 -7.57
N VAL A 96 11.46 3.64 -8.33
CA VAL A 96 11.67 2.57 -9.33
C VAL A 96 12.76 2.93 -10.33
N GLU A 97 12.87 4.21 -10.71
CA GLU A 97 13.92 4.70 -11.61
C GLU A 97 15.32 4.48 -11.03
N GLN A 98 15.50 4.85 -9.78
CA GLN A 98 16.80 4.67 -9.09
C GLN A 98 17.14 3.18 -8.90
N GLN A 99 16.12 2.33 -8.71
CA GLN A 99 16.31 0.88 -8.63
C GLN A 99 16.80 0.31 -9.97
N VAL A 100 16.21 0.73 -11.09
CA VAL A 100 16.70 0.35 -12.43
C VAL A 100 18.09 0.88 -12.70
N ASP A 101 18.39 2.13 -12.31
CA ASP A 101 19.73 2.71 -12.41
C ASP A 101 20.77 1.92 -11.60
N LEU A 102 20.41 1.51 -10.39
CA LEU A 102 21.29 0.68 -9.57
C LEU A 102 21.57 -0.67 -10.23
N ILE A 103 20.55 -1.34 -10.79
CA ILE A 103 20.73 -2.59 -11.54
C ILE A 103 21.75 -2.39 -12.67
N LEU A 104 21.63 -1.32 -13.45
CA LEU A 104 22.55 -1.03 -14.56
C LEU A 104 23.96 -0.63 -14.10
N ARG A 105 24.10 -0.02 -12.94
CA ARG A 105 25.43 0.26 -12.34
C ARG A 105 26.13 -1.01 -11.89
N VAL A 106 25.38 -1.96 -11.32
CA VAL A 106 25.92 -3.25 -10.85
C VAL A 106 26.13 -4.21 -12.02
N MET A 107 25.23 -4.17 -13.02
CA MET A 107 25.26 -5.05 -14.20
C MET A 107 25.12 -4.23 -15.48
N PRO A 108 26.19 -3.55 -15.95
CA PRO A 108 26.13 -2.62 -17.09
C PRO A 108 25.65 -3.25 -18.40
N ASN A 109 25.88 -4.55 -18.57
CA ASN A 109 25.51 -5.31 -19.76
C ASN A 109 24.15 -6.02 -19.64
N ALA A 110 23.37 -5.75 -18.60
CA ALA A 110 22.05 -6.34 -18.43
C ALA A 110 21.13 -5.95 -19.60
N LYS A 111 20.57 -6.94 -20.30
CA LYS A 111 19.61 -6.74 -21.40
C LYS A 111 18.19 -7.15 -21.01
N THR A 112 18.05 -7.86 -19.92
CA THR A 112 16.75 -8.37 -19.46
C THR A 112 16.69 -8.27 -17.95
N ILE A 113 15.57 -7.74 -17.44
CA ILE A 113 15.27 -7.71 -16.01
C ILE A 113 14.05 -8.59 -15.78
N GLY A 114 14.12 -9.48 -14.80
CA GLY A 114 12.98 -10.25 -14.30
C GLY A 114 12.31 -9.52 -13.13
N THR A 115 10.99 -9.49 -13.10
CA THR A 115 10.22 -9.01 -11.94
C THR A 115 9.14 -10.01 -11.56
N ILE A 116 8.96 -10.20 -10.25
CA ILE A 116 7.92 -11.03 -9.66
C ILE A 116 6.97 -10.09 -8.93
N TYR A 117 5.67 -10.25 -9.14
CA TYR A 117 4.67 -9.38 -8.52
C TYR A 117 3.33 -10.10 -8.32
N SER A 118 2.52 -9.64 -7.34
CA SER A 118 1.15 -10.06 -7.15
C SER A 118 0.23 -9.32 -8.14
N SER A 119 -0.46 -10.08 -8.99
CA SER A 119 -1.41 -9.49 -9.96
C SER A 119 -2.73 -9.05 -9.36
N SER A 120 -3.04 -9.51 -8.16
CA SER A 120 -4.24 -9.13 -7.41
C SER A 120 -4.09 -7.82 -6.64
N GLU A 121 -2.85 -7.30 -6.52
CA GLU A 121 -2.55 -6.09 -5.78
C GLU A 121 -2.22 -4.90 -6.69
N VAL A 122 -3.01 -3.84 -6.59
CA VAL A 122 -2.87 -2.65 -7.42
C VAL A 122 -1.53 -1.92 -7.21
N ASN A 123 -1.01 -1.90 -5.99
CA ASN A 123 0.32 -1.36 -5.67
C ASN A 123 1.44 -2.08 -6.41
N SER A 124 1.37 -3.41 -6.54
CA SER A 124 2.33 -4.21 -7.30
C SER A 124 2.24 -3.90 -8.80
N GLN A 125 1.02 -3.79 -9.33
CA GLN A 125 0.79 -3.44 -10.74
C GLN A 125 1.37 -2.07 -11.09
N ILE A 126 1.17 -1.05 -10.26
CA ILE A 126 1.69 0.31 -10.45
C ILE A 126 3.21 0.31 -10.56
N GLN A 127 3.90 -0.39 -9.67
CA GLN A 127 5.36 -0.46 -9.68
C GLN A 127 5.89 -1.15 -10.95
N VAL A 128 5.22 -2.23 -11.39
CA VAL A 128 5.56 -2.93 -12.64
C VAL A 128 5.33 -2.04 -13.87
N GLU A 129 4.25 -1.27 -13.92
CA GLU A 129 4.03 -0.35 -15.04
C GLU A 129 5.06 0.78 -15.08
N LYS A 130 5.46 1.32 -13.94
CA LYS A 130 6.58 2.27 -13.87
C LYS A 130 7.89 1.65 -14.38
N MET A 131 8.18 0.40 -14.00
CA MET A 131 9.35 -0.31 -14.50
C MET A 131 9.31 -0.52 -16.01
N LYS A 132 8.14 -0.83 -16.60
CA LYS A 132 7.97 -0.92 -18.06
C LYS A 132 8.28 0.39 -18.77
N LEU A 133 7.79 1.51 -18.26
CA LEU A 133 8.07 2.82 -18.85
C LEU A 133 9.57 3.12 -18.90
N MET A 134 10.30 2.80 -17.83
CA MET A 134 11.76 2.92 -17.78
C MET A 134 12.45 2.02 -18.82
N GLN A 135 11.95 0.81 -19.00
CA GLN A 135 12.45 -0.14 -19.99
C GLN A 135 12.35 0.40 -21.42
N LEU A 136 11.22 0.99 -21.79
CA LEU A 136 11.03 1.58 -23.13
C LEU A 136 12.05 2.68 -23.41
N GLN A 137 12.41 3.45 -22.39
CA GLN A 137 13.41 4.52 -22.51
C GLN A 137 14.87 4.01 -22.58
N ARG A 138 15.16 2.80 -22.09
CA ARG A 138 16.52 2.29 -21.91
C ARG A 138 16.87 0.99 -22.68
N VAL A 139 15.99 0.54 -23.60
CA VAL A 139 16.19 -0.65 -24.46
C VAL A 139 16.43 -1.96 -23.65
N LEU A 140 15.82 -2.08 -22.48
CA LEU A 140 15.85 -3.29 -21.67
C LEU A 140 14.63 -4.18 -21.94
N LYS A 141 14.77 -5.50 -21.89
CA LYS A 141 13.64 -6.45 -21.98
C LYS A 141 13.20 -6.86 -20.58
N LEU A 142 11.90 -6.68 -20.28
CA LEU A 142 11.31 -7.11 -19.02
C LEU A 142 10.68 -8.49 -19.17
N LYS A 143 11.07 -9.44 -18.32
CA LYS A 143 10.33 -10.70 -18.13
C LYS A 143 9.51 -10.60 -16.86
N LYS A 144 8.20 -10.78 -16.98
CA LYS A 144 7.24 -10.76 -15.88
C LYS A 144 6.92 -12.18 -15.46
N LEU A 145 6.93 -12.42 -14.17
CA LEU A 145 6.32 -13.59 -13.53
C LEU A 145 5.17 -13.07 -12.66
N GLN A 146 3.97 -13.44 -13.04
CA GLN A 146 2.73 -13.02 -12.40
C GLN A 146 2.22 -14.17 -11.54
N PHE A 147 1.95 -13.89 -10.27
CA PHE A 147 1.34 -14.84 -9.35
C PHE A 147 -0.02 -14.29 -8.92
N PRO A 148 -1.13 -14.99 -9.22
CA PRO A 148 -2.38 -14.79 -8.51
C PRO A 148 -2.23 -15.31 -7.09
N MET A 149 -2.64 -14.56 -6.10
CA MET A 149 -2.86 -15.06 -4.75
C MET A 149 -4.32 -15.49 -4.61
#